data_0ad7a7f392a1d377cb86d90c0b3d21fc
#
_entry.id   0ad7a7f392a1d377cb86d90c0b3d21fc
#
_cell.length_a   1.000
_cell.length_b   1.000
_cell.length_c   1.000
_cell.angle_alpha   90.00
_cell.angle_beta   90.00
_cell.angle_gamma   90.00
#
_symmetry.space_group_name_H-M   'P 1'
#
loop_
_entity.id
_entity.type
_entity.pdbx_description
1 polymer ?
#
loop_
_entity_poly.entity_id
_entity_poly.type
_entity_poly.pdbx_seq_one_letter_code
_entity_poly.pdbx_strand_id
1 'polypeptide(L)'
;DYFINNLKIQTVFSPLHSTNRIPLGDDDFPIQLPVYPESKSIYPISGRPYEIGFQTTLSTNYGDISASYFSAYDRTFNLSGVNVYGRGSDISFPYVDIVYGYRKTNVLGAGGVFLNNLFTIRYDIGYFTTKDQNNTIDRTSIFNPAYYDSLHFSYPLLEESSYLQSTFQIETELPLDIK
;
A
#
# COMPACT_ATOMS: atom_id res chain seq x y z
N ASP A 1 -3.58 21.51 -9.98
CA ASP A 1 -4.82 22.00 -9.38
C ASP A 1 -5.59 22.82 -10.40
N TYR A 2 -6.89 22.64 -10.46
CA TYR A 2 -7.81 23.42 -11.29
C TYR A 2 -8.97 23.94 -10.44
N PHE A 3 -9.36 25.18 -10.64
CA PHE A 3 -10.40 25.85 -9.84
C PHE A 3 -11.54 26.32 -10.72
N ILE A 4 -12.77 25.99 -10.33
CA ILE A 4 -14.01 26.46 -10.93
C ILE A 4 -14.88 27.01 -9.80
N ASN A 5 -14.94 28.33 -9.65
CA ASN A 5 -15.63 28.96 -8.53
C ASN A 5 -15.17 28.36 -7.17
N ASN A 6 -16.07 27.70 -6.47
CA ASN A 6 -15.85 27.10 -5.17
C ASN A 6 -15.40 25.61 -5.26
N LEU A 7 -15.24 25.09 -6.46
CA LEU A 7 -14.79 23.72 -6.71
C LEU A 7 -13.30 23.71 -7.03
N LYS A 8 -12.52 22.96 -6.25
CA LYS A 8 -11.11 22.65 -6.50
C LYS A 8 -11.00 21.21 -7.00
N ILE A 9 -10.28 21.01 -8.07
CA ILE A 9 -9.95 19.69 -8.62
C ILE A 9 -8.43 19.51 -8.57
N GLN A 10 -8.00 18.42 -8.00
CA GLN A 10 -6.58 18.04 -7.89
C GLN A 10 -6.36 16.68 -8.52
N THR A 11 -5.27 16.55 -9.25
CA THR A 11 -4.81 15.28 -9.80
C THR A 11 -3.34 15.09 -9.45
N VAL A 12 -2.98 13.86 -9.13
CA VAL A 12 -1.62 13.43 -8.89
C VAL A 12 -1.33 12.26 -9.80
N PHE A 13 -0.21 12.30 -10.47
CA PHE A 13 0.27 11.21 -11.30
C PHE A 13 1.74 10.97 -11.00
N SER A 14 2.08 9.71 -10.69
CA SER A 14 3.46 9.25 -10.59
C SER A 14 3.70 8.18 -11.64
N PRO A 15 4.64 8.38 -12.56
CA PRO A 15 4.94 7.40 -13.60
C PRO A 15 5.71 6.18 -13.08
N LEU A 16 6.24 6.28 -11.86
CA LEU A 16 7.07 5.26 -11.23
C LEU A 16 6.61 5.01 -9.80
N HIS A 17 6.62 3.74 -9.41
CA HIS A 17 6.50 3.35 -8.03
C HIS A 17 7.83 3.57 -7.30
N SER A 18 7.78 4.20 -6.13
CA SER A 18 8.93 4.38 -5.25
C SER A 18 8.68 3.64 -3.94
N THR A 19 9.53 2.68 -3.62
CA THR A 19 9.43 1.90 -2.40
C THR A 19 9.94 2.69 -1.19
N ASN A 20 9.42 2.40 -0.01
CA ASN A 20 9.97 2.91 1.22
C ASN A 20 11.35 2.27 1.47
N ARG A 21 12.29 3.09 1.92
CA ARG A 21 13.54 2.58 2.48
C ARG A 21 13.24 2.12 3.91
N ILE A 22 13.29 0.81 4.13
CA ILE A 22 13.21 0.26 5.48
C ILE A 22 14.61 0.40 6.10
N PRO A 23 14.76 1.03 7.26
CA PRO A 23 16.05 1.19 7.95
C PRO A 23 16.47 -0.15 8.58
N LEU A 24 16.88 -1.10 7.74
CA LEU A 24 17.36 -2.40 8.17
C LEU A 24 18.82 -2.27 8.61
N GLY A 25 19.11 -2.63 9.86
CA GLY A 25 20.46 -2.55 10.43
C GLY A 25 20.90 -1.13 10.79
N ASP A 26 19.97 -0.21 10.99
CA ASP A 26 20.23 1.12 11.55
C ASP A 26 20.21 1.01 13.08
N ASP A 27 21.31 1.42 13.73
CA ASP A 27 21.45 1.35 15.19
C ASP A 27 20.43 2.24 15.91
N ASP A 28 19.97 3.33 15.28
CA ASP A 28 18.98 4.25 15.83
C ASP A 28 17.54 3.70 15.71
N PHE A 29 17.30 2.81 14.74
CA PHE A 29 16.01 2.17 14.49
C PHE A 29 16.18 0.66 14.25
N PRO A 30 16.53 -0.12 15.27
CA PRO A 30 16.76 -1.56 15.10
C PRO A 30 15.45 -2.31 14.86
N ILE A 31 14.97 -2.31 13.62
CA ILE A 31 13.88 -3.20 13.20
C ILE A 31 14.47 -4.60 13.08
N GLN A 32 14.21 -5.42 14.07
CA GLN A 32 14.56 -6.84 14.03
C GLN A 32 13.41 -7.61 13.35
N LEU A 33 13.58 -7.90 12.08
CA LEU A 33 12.73 -8.90 11.41
C LEU A 33 13.38 -10.27 11.59
N PRO A 34 12.58 -11.31 11.88
CA PRO A 34 13.11 -12.69 12.03
C PRO A 34 13.75 -13.19 10.73
N VAL A 35 13.35 -12.68 9.60
CA VAL A 35 13.93 -12.95 8.27
C VAL A 35 13.90 -11.68 7.45
N TYR A 36 15.06 -11.25 6.95
CA TYR A 36 15.16 -10.16 5.99
C TYR A 36 15.03 -10.72 4.58
N PRO A 37 14.06 -10.25 3.77
CA PRO A 37 14.00 -10.68 2.40
C PRO A 37 15.20 -10.13 1.64
N GLU A 38 15.92 -11.02 0.98
CA GLU A 38 16.94 -10.59 0.02
C GLU A 38 16.27 -9.87 -1.15
N SER A 39 16.96 -8.89 -1.76
CA SER A 39 16.42 -8.14 -2.88
C SER A 39 15.92 -9.03 -4.03
N LYS A 40 16.54 -10.19 -4.23
CA LYS A 40 16.12 -11.19 -5.23
C LYS A 40 14.79 -11.89 -4.88
N SER A 41 14.37 -11.87 -3.61
CA SER A 41 13.12 -12.46 -3.13
C SER A 41 11.94 -11.52 -3.24
N ILE A 42 12.19 -10.24 -3.57
CA ILE A 42 11.13 -9.25 -3.76
C ILE A 42 10.80 -9.18 -5.26
N TYR A 43 9.55 -9.49 -5.60
CA TYR A 43 9.08 -9.33 -6.98
C TYR A 43 8.99 -7.87 -7.37
N PRO A 44 9.58 -7.49 -8.50
CA PRO A 44 9.32 -6.19 -9.07
C PRO A 44 7.86 -6.10 -9.53
N ILE A 45 7.28 -4.94 -9.43
CA ILE A 45 5.96 -4.68 -10.01
C ILE A 45 6.05 -4.86 -11.52
N SER A 46 5.24 -5.76 -12.06
CA SER A 46 5.24 -6.03 -13.51
C SER A 46 4.60 -4.88 -14.29
N GLY A 47 5.18 -4.55 -15.44
CA GLY A 47 4.68 -3.52 -16.33
C GLY A 47 5.10 -2.11 -15.96
N ARG A 48 4.23 -1.13 -16.19
CA ARG A 48 4.46 0.28 -15.84
C ARG A 48 3.72 0.59 -14.54
N PRO A 49 4.41 0.68 -13.40
CA PRO A 49 3.81 0.89 -12.09
C PRO A 49 3.43 2.36 -11.89
N TYR A 50 2.55 2.88 -12.71
CA TYR A 50 2.03 4.23 -12.52
C TYR A 50 1.02 4.27 -11.37
N GLU A 51 1.00 5.40 -10.69
CA GLU A 51 0.08 5.69 -9.62
C GLU A 51 -0.72 6.94 -9.97
N ILE A 52 -1.99 6.95 -9.64
CA ILE A 52 -2.89 8.04 -9.95
C ILE A 52 -3.75 8.38 -8.74
N GLY A 53 -3.90 9.67 -8.49
CA GLY A 53 -4.80 10.22 -7.49
C GLY A 53 -5.66 11.33 -8.07
N PHE A 54 -6.88 11.41 -7.58
CA PHE A 54 -7.85 12.44 -7.92
C PHE A 54 -8.58 12.88 -6.66
N GLN A 55 -8.74 14.19 -6.48
CA GLN A 55 -9.51 14.76 -5.40
C GLN A 55 -10.32 15.96 -5.89
N THR A 56 -11.56 16.04 -5.44
CA THR A 56 -12.40 17.24 -5.58
C THR A 56 -12.74 17.79 -4.21
N THR A 57 -12.71 19.11 -4.08
CA THR A 57 -13.11 19.82 -2.86
C THR A 57 -14.09 20.92 -3.23
N LEU A 58 -15.25 20.93 -2.61
CA LEU A 58 -16.25 21.95 -2.72
C LEU A 58 -16.23 22.80 -1.45
N SER A 59 -15.92 24.08 -1.59
CA SER A 59 -15.97 25.07 -0.50
C SER A 59 -17.34 25.72 -0.42
N THR A 60 -17.92 25.72 0.77
CA THR A 60 -19.21 26.34 1.07
C THR A 60 -19.06 27.37 2.20
N ASN A 61 -20.12 28.13 2.47
CA ASN A 61 -20.12 29.08 3.60
C ASN A 61 -20.04 28.38 4.98
N TYR A 62 -20.27 27.06 5.02
CA TYR A 62 -20.26 26.26 6.25
C TYR A 62 -19.04 25.34 6.36
N GLY A 63 -18.10 25.39 5.42
CA GLY A 63 -16.91 24.58 5.38
C GLY A 63 -16.69 23.86 4.05
N ASP A 64 -15.83 22.88 4.06
CA ASP A 64 -15.38 22.17 2.87
C ASP A 64 -15.85 20.72 2.87
N ILE A 65 -16.20 20.20 1.70
CA ILE A 65 -16.52 18.78 1.46
C ILE A 65 -15.61 18.29 0.36
N SER A 66 -15.01 17.15 0.55
CA SER A 66 -14.10 16.53 -0.44
C SER A 66 -14.46 15.08 -0.73
N ALA A 67 -14.17 14.69 -1.97
CA ALA A 67 -14.17 13.29 -2.40
C ALA A 67 -12.86 13.00 -3.12
N SER A 68 -12.31 11.80 -2.92
CA SER A 68 -11.03 11.41 -3.49
C SER A 68 -11.02 9.97 -3.96
N TYR A 69 -10.17 9.71 -4.94
CA TYR A 69 -9.81 8.37 -5.38
C TYR A 69 -8.30 8.30 -5.54
N PHE A 70 -7.70 7.21 -5.08
CA PHE A 70 -6.28 6.96 -5.24
C PHE A 70 -6.05 5.49 -5.60
N SER A 71 -5.16 5.25 -6.55
CA SER A 71 -4.74 3.92 -6.98
C SER A 71 -3.23 3.88 -7.06
N ALA A 72 -2.62 3.08 -6.20
CA ALA A 72 -1.16 2.96 -6.09
C ALA A 72 -0.76 1.56 -5.62
N TYR A 73 0.54 1.36 -5.50
CA TYR A 73 1.10 0.19 -4.87
C TYR A 73 1.58 0.52 -3.45
N ASP A 74 1.50 -0.46 -2.56
CA ASP A 74 2.02 -0.33 -1.21
C ASP A 74 3.51 0.01 -1.25
N ARG A 75 3.94 0.88 -0.37
CA ARG A 75 5.36 1.29 -0.31
C ARG A 75 6.25 0.27 0.39
N THR A 76 5.64 -0.65 1.12
CA THR A 76 6.30 -1.77 1.77
C THR A 76 5.90 -3.08 1.11
N PHE A 77 6.84 -4.02 1.03
CA PHE A 77 6.56 -5.35 0.50
C PHE A 77 5.75 -6.19 1.50
N ASN A 78 4.96 -7.11 0.97
CA ASN A 78 4.16 -8.08 1.70
C ASN A 78 4.50 -9.49 1.26
N LEU A 79 4.20 -10.48 2.07
CA LEU A 79 4.30 -11.88 1.68
C LEU A 79 3.28 -12.17 0.57
N SER A 80 3.74 -12.66 -0.58
CA SER A 80 2.92 -12.93 -1.78
C SER A 80 2.80 -14.41 -2.10
N GLY A 81 3.70 -15.26 -1.61
CA GLY A 81 3.62 -16.69 -1.86
C GLY A 81 4.89 -17.46 -1.48
N VAL A 82 4.88 -18.74 -1.83
CA VAL A 82 5.99 -19.67 -1.59
C VAL A 82 6.20 -20.53 -2.82
N ASN A 83 7.45 -20.68 -3.23
CA ASN A 83 7.88 -21.64 -4.24
C ASN A 83 8.77 -22.71 -3.61
N VAL A 84 8.71 -23.92 -4.13
CA VAL A 84 9.60 -25.03 -3.72
C VAL A 84 10.32 -25.54 -4.95
N TYR A 85 11.64 -25.50 -4.88
CA TYR A 85 12.55 -25.93 -5.93
C TYR A 85 13.30 -27.20 -5.52
N GLY A 86 13.63 -28.02 -6.49
CA GLY A 86 14.43 -29.22 -6.34
C GLY A 86 15.32 -29.48 -7.55
N ARG A 87 15.88 -30.66 -7.65
CA ARG A 87 16.71 -31.08 -8.76
C ARG A 87 16.02 -32.19 -9.56
N GLY A 88 15.64 -31.87 -10.81
CA GLY A 88 14.87 -32.80 -11.63
C GLY A 88 13.58 -33.21 -10.93
N SER A 89 13.40 -34.51 -10.68
CA SER A 89 12.28 -35.06 -9.90
C SER A 89 12.57 -35.24 -8.40
N ASP A 90 13.78 -34.91 -7.96
CA ASP A 90 14.23 -35.10 -6.58
C ASP A 90 13.91 -33.89 -5.71
N ILE A 91 13.13 -34.12 -4.66
CA ILE A 91 12.77 -33.16 -3.62
C ILE A 91 13.32 -33.52 -2.24
N SER A 92 14.31 -34.42 -2.17
CA SER A 92 14.87 -34.82 -0.89
C SER A 92 15.54 -33.66 -0.13
N PHE A 93 16.05 -32.67 -0.86
CA PHE A 93 16.61 -31.44 -0.32
C PHE A 93 15.99 -30.21 -0.98
N PRO A 94 14.73 -29.85 -0.66
CA PRO A 94 14.05 -28.76 -1.30
C PRO A 94 14.61 -27.41 -0.86
N TYR A 95 14.62 -26.46 -1.78
CA TYR A 95 14.78 -25.05 -1.46
C TYR A 95 13.43 -24.37 -1.40
N VAL A 96 13.12 -23.76 -0.27
CA VAL A 96 11.88 -22.99 -0.08
C VAL A 96 12.18 -21.52 -0.33
N ASP A 97 11.59 -20.99 -1.38
CA ASP A 97 11.70 -19.60 -1.78
C ASP A 97 10.47 -18.83 -1.33
N ILE A 98 10.66 -17.93 -0.37
CA ILE A 98 9.59 -17.06 0.13
C ILE A 98 9.54 -15.85 -0.78
N VAL A 99 8.36 -15.64 -1.37
CA VAL A 99 8.12 -14.58 -2.35
C VAL A 99 7.46 -13.40 -1.67
N TYR A 100 8.06 -12.22 -1.83
CA TYR A 100 7.50 -10.95 -1.39
C TYR A 100 7.10 -10.11 -2.61
N GLY A 101 6.12 -9.24 -2.45
CA GLY A 101 5.66 -8.34 -3.51
C GLY A 101 4.97 -7.11 -2.96
N TYR A 102 4.59 -6.21 -3.86
CA TYR A 102 3.88 -4.99 -3.52
C TYR A 102 2.40 -5.13 -3.92
N ARG A 103 1.51 -4.98 -2.96
CA ARG A 103 0.07 -5.05 -3.21
C ARG A 103 -0.40 -3.77 -3.88
N LYS A 104 -1.39 -3.92 -4.76
CA LYS A 104 -2.09 -2.77 -5.34
C LYS A 104 -3.23 -2.37 -4.43
N THR A 105 -3.21 -1.09 -4.00
CA THR A 105 -4.20 -0.52 -3.12
C THR A 105 -4.98 0.57 -3.85
N ASN A 106 -6.32 0.47 -3.80
CA ASN A 106 -7.21 1.52 -4.25
C ASN A 106 -7.94 2.10 -3.03
N VAL A 107 -8.12 3.39 -3.03
CA VAL A 107 -8.79 4.12 -1.94
C VAL A 107 -9.87 5.01 -2.52
N LEU A 108 -11.08 4.87 -2.01
CA LEU A 108 -12.16 5.85 -2.17
C LEU A 108 -12.29 6.61 -0.86
N GLY A 109 -12.13 7.92 -0.92
CA GLY A 109 -12.18 8.79 0.24
C GLY A 109 -13.27 9.84 0.17
N ALA A 110 -13.83 10.18 1.33
CA ALA A 110 -14.67 11.33 1.53
C ALA A 110 -14.24 12.04 2.81
N GLY A 111 -14.15 13.35 2.80
CA GLY A 111 -13.75 14.12 3.96
C GLY A 111 -14.33 15.52 3.95
N GLY A 112 -14.19 16.20 5.07
CA GLY A 112 -14.64 17.58 5.14
C GLY A 112 -14.50 18.22 6.50
N VAL A 113 -14.74 19.51 6.49
CA VAL A 113 -14.77 20.35 7.68
C VAL A 113 -16.10 21.10 7.67
N PHE A 114 -16.82 21.01 8.76
CA PHE A 114 -18.01 21.81 8.99
C PHE A 114 -17.72 22.83 10.10
N LEU A 115 -18.00 24.10 9.80
CA LEU A 115 -17.73 25.23 10.67
C LEU A 115 -19.06 25.81 11.17
N ASN A 116 -19.17 25.94 12.48
CA ASN A 116 -20.25 26.68 13.13
C ASN A 116 -19.63 27.57 14.22
N ASN A 117 -20.37 28.60 14.65
CA ASN A 117 -19.91 29.54 15.69
C ASN A 117 -19.58 28.85 17.03
N LEU A 118 -20.14 27.66 17.29
CA LEU A 118 -19.98 26.95 18.55
C LEU A 118 -19.01 25.75 18.45
N PHE A 119 -18.84 25.19 17.27
CA PHE A 119 -18.02 23.98 17.09
C PHE A 119 -17.50 23.85 15.66
N THR A 120 -16.41 23.13 15.53
CA THR A 120 -15.86 22.66 14.26
C THR A 120 -15.92 21.14 14.24
N ILE A 121 -16.49 20.58 13.18
CA ILE A 121 -16.47 19.14 12.93
C ILE A 121 -15.54 18.84 11.77
N ARG A 122 -14.63 17.90 11.94
CA ARG A 122 -13.81 17.33 10.87
C ARG A 122 -14.09 15.85 10.75
N TYR A 123 -14.19 15.36 9.54
CA TYR A 123 -14.38 13.95 9.28
C TYR A 123 -13.60 13.52 8.05
N ASP A 124 -13.07 12.30 8.11
CA ASP A 124 -12.41 11.62 7.00
C ASP A 124 -12.86 10.16 7.00
N ILE A 125 -13.26 9.67 5.84
CA ILE A 125 -13.70 8.30 5.63
C ILE A 125 -12.96 7.78 4.41
N GLY A 126 -12.31 6.61 4.53
CA GLY A 126 -11.63 5.94 3.44
C GLY A 126 -12.08 4.49 3.33
N TYR A 127 -12.50 4.08 2.16
CA TYR A 127 -12.70 2.68 1.80
C TYR A 127 -11.51 2.19 1.00
N PHE A 128 -10.83 1.21 1.55
CA PHE A 128 -9.60 0.64 1.02
C PHE A 128 -9.88 -0.75 0.44
N THR A 129 -9.35 -1.00 -0.76
CA THR A 129 -9.24 -2.34 -1.32
C THR A 129 -7.80 -2.60 -1.67
N THR A 130 -7.22 -3.65 -1.13
CA THR A 130 -5.83 -4.03 -1.41
C THR A 130 -5.79 -5.45 -1.93
N LYS A 131 -4.96 -5.66 -2.95
CA LYS A 131 -4.88 -6.94 -3.64
C LYS A 131 -3.45 -7.29 -4.02
N ASP A 132 -3.10 -8.54 -3.77
CA ASP A 132 -1.88 -9.13 -4.27
C ASP A 132 -1.94 -9.25 -5.79
N GLN A 133 -0.93 -8.71 -6.49
CA GLN A 133 -0.87 -8.70 -7.94
C GLN A 133 -0.03 -9.85 -8.50
N ASN A 134 0.74 -10.49 -7.62
CA ASN A 134 1.75 -11.43 -8.05
C ASN A 134 1.27 -12.86 -7.93
N ASN A 135 1.23 -13.54 -9.05
CA ASN A 135 1.37 -14.99 -9.03
C ASN A 135 2.83 -15.34 -8.70
N THR A 136 3.05 -16.46 -8.04
CA THR A 136 4.40 -16.97 -7.88
C THR A 136 4.94 -17.30 -9.28
N ILE A 137 6.06 -16.69 -9.63
CA ILE A 137 6.68 -16.85 -10.93
C ILE A 137 7.84 -17.83 -10.74
N ASP A 138 8.03 -18.72 -11.71
CA ASP A 138 9.22 -19.58 -11.73
C ASP A 138 10.48 -18.72 -11.81
N ARG A 139 11.35 -18.90 -10.82
CA ARG A 139 12.63 -18.19 -10.69
C ARG A 139 13.82 -19.15 -10.75
N THR A 140 13.64 -20.33 -11.31
CA THR A 140 14.69 -21.36 -11.43
C THR A 140 15.98 -20.78 -12.01
N SER A 141 15.88 -19.82 -12.93
CA SER A 141 17.03 -19.20 -13.59
C SER A 141 17.98 -18.41 -12.66
N ILE A 142 17.53 -18.03 -11.45
CA ILE A 142 18.40 -17.32 -10.48
C ILE A 142 19.17 -18.27 -9.57
N PHE A 143 18.84 -19.55 -9.58
CA PHE A 143 19.50 -20.56 -8.76
C PHE A 143 20.63 -21.26 -9.52
N ASN A 144 21.53 -21.86 -8.76
CA ASN A 144 22.55 -22.70 -9.36
C ASN A 144 21.92 -24.02 -9.88
N PRO A 145 21.92 -24.26 -11.20
CA PRO A 145 21.25 -25.44 -11.79
C PRO A 145 21.82 -26.77 -11.33
N ALA A 146 23.03 -26.79 -10.72
CA ALA A 146 23.57 -28.00 -10.14
C ALA A 146 22.79 -28.51 -8.91
N TYR A 147 22.02 -27.60 -8.26
CA TYR A 147 21.27 -27.92 -7.05
C TYR A 147 19.75 -27.75 -7.22
N TYR A 148 19.34 -26.75 -7.96
CA TYR A 148 17.92 -26.37 -8.09
C TYR A 148 17.64 -26.00 -9.56
N ASP A 149 17.07 -26.93 -10.29
CA ASP A 149 16.77 -26.77 -11.73
C ASP A 149 15.28 -26.85 -12.06
N SER A 150 14.46 -27.19 -11.08
CA SER A 150 13.03 -27.46 -11.30
C SER A 150 12.16 -26.85 -10.21
N LEU A 151 11.11 -26.14 -10.62
CA LEU A 151 10.01 -25.70 -9.76
C LEU A 151 9.05 -26.87 -9.54
N HIS A 152 8.95 -27.38 -8.33
CA HIS A 152 8.07 -28.49 -7.97
C HIS A 152 6.70 -28.02 -7.49
N PHE A 153 6.70 -26.93 -6.76
CA PHE A 153 5.49 -26.42 -6.15
C PHE A 153 5.49 -24.89 -6.10
N SER A 154 4.35 -24.30 -6.40
CA SER A 154 4.12 -22.84 -6.34
C SER A 154 2.79 -22.57 -5.68
N TYR A 155 2.82 -21.83 -4.58
CA TYR A 155 1.62 -21.45 -3.84
C TYR A 155 1.54 -19.93 -3.71
N PRO A 156 0.79 -19.26 -4.60
CA PRO A 156 0.49 -17.84 -4.46
C PRO A 156 -0.56 -17.64 -3.36
N LEU A 157 -0.37 -16.66 -2.49
CA LEU A 157 -1.36 -16.32 -1.47
C LEU A 157 -2.56 -15.59 -2.07
N LEU A 158 -2.35 -14.72 -3.05
CA LEU A 158 -3.38 -13.95 -3.75
C LEU A 158 -4.34 -13.23 -2.79
N GLU A 159 -3.82 -12.76 -1.68
CA GLU A 159 -4.64 -12.11 -0.67
C GLU A 159 -5.31 -10.85 -1.21
N GLU A 160 -6.58 -10.73 -0.93
CA GLU A 160 -7.38 -9.54 -1.18
C GLU A 160 -8.11 -9.16 0.10
N SER A 161 -8.05 -7.90 0.46
CA SER A 161 -8.77 -7.40 1.62
C SER A 161 -9.41 -6.04 1.34
N SER A 162 -10.52 -5.78 2.02
CA SER A 162 -11.17 -4.48 1.98
C SER A 162 -11.57 -4.07 3.39
N TYR A 163 -11.41 -2.78 3.68
CA TYR A 163 -11.75 -2.23 4.98
C TYR A 163 -12.16 -0.76 4.89
N LEU A 164 -12.93 -0.32 5.87
CA LEU A 164 -13.31 1.06 6.07
C LEU A 164 -12.51 1.64 7.23
N GLN A 165 -11.91 2.81 6.99
CA GLN A 165 -11.29 3.61 8.04
C GLN A 165 -12.00 4.94 8.13
N SER A 166 -12.30 5.40 9.34
CA SER A 166 -12.93 6.69 9.57
C SER A 166 -12.28 7.41 10.74
N THR A 167 -12.14 8.73 10.59
CA THR A 167 -11.71 9.63 11.65
C THR A 167 -12.77 10.70 11.81
N PHE A 168 -13.13 11.01 13.05
CA PHE A 168 -14.10 12.04 13.37
C PHE A 168 -13.57 12.87 14.54
N GLN A 169 -13.57 14.18 14.39
CA GLN A 169 -13.08 15.14 15.37
C GLN A 169 -14.10 16.25 15.58
N ILE A 170 -14.35 16.60 16.84
CA ILE A 170 -15.16 17.76 17.21
C ILE A 170 -14.29 18.67 18.07
N GLU A 171 -14.20 19.92 17.68
CA GLU A 171 -13.57 20.98 18.46
C GLU A 171 -14.64 21.98 18.90
N THR A 172 -14.62 22.39 20.16
CA THR A 172 -15.50 23.43 20.71
C THR A 172 -14.71 24.33 21.63
N GLU A 173 -15.01 25.62 21.59
CA GLU A 173 -14.49 26.56 22.58
C GLU A 173 -15.34 26.46 23.84
N LEU A 174 -14.70 26.07 24.95
CA LEU A 174 -15.35 26.09 26.25
C LEU A 174 -15.41 27.53 26.78
N PRO A 175 -16.57 28.01 27.25
CA PRO A 175 -16.72 29.39 27.73
C PRO A 175 -16.03 29.65 29.08
N LEU A 176 -15.27 28.68 29.59
CA LEU A 176 -14.54 28.79 30.85
C LEU A 176 -13.07 29.06 30.57
N ASP A 177 -12.66 30.28 30.92
CA ASP A 177 -11.24 30.72 30.98
C ASP A 177 -10.56 30.00 32.14
N ILE A 178 -10.41 28.68 32.06
CA ILE A 178 -9.63 27.90 33.05
C ILE A 178 -8.17 28.04 32.68
N LYS A 179 -7.51 28.97 33.36
CA LYS A 179 -6.06 29.11 33.35
C LYS A 179 -5.42 28.07 34.24
#